data_0dafd9f0ba16b61cd03a2a6f38c00620
#
_entry.id   0dafd9f0ba16b61cd03a2a6f38c00620
#
_cell.length_a   1.000
_cell.length_b   1.000
_cell.length_c   1.000
_cell.angle_alpha   90.00
_cell.angle_beta   90.00
_cell.angle_gamma   90.00
#
_symmetry.space_group_name_H-M   'P 1'
#
loop_
_entity.id
_entity.type
_entity.pdbx_description
1 polymer ?
#
loop_
_entity_poly.entity_id
_entity_poly.type
_entity_poly.pdbx_seq_one_letter_code
_entity_poly.pdbx_strand_id
1 'polypeptide(L)'
;GLEGFRPIASEAGYGRMVAEKITLSANRTLTLLNDCYNANPTSMYAALETLAATSASRRVALLGDMRELGAFSDSEHDALLTTLEMSSWLHLAILTGTEMQAAYKRHTQKHGTTSKVVYCPTNADCAGTLENRLQIGDVLLVKGSRGVRLEEALELLLHNTNNNGHGV
;
A
#
# COMPACT_ATOMS: atom_id res chain seq x y z
N GLY A 1 -13.39 16.93 3.27
CA GLY A 1 -14.11 15.99 2.41
C GLY A 1 -13.38 15.71 1.12
N LEU A 2 -13.61 14.54 0.55
CA LEU A 2 -13.01 14.12 -0.72
C LEU A 2 -13.64 14.83 -1.95
N GLU A 3 -14.50 15.81 -1.73
CA GLU A 3 -15.24 16.49 -2.80
C GLU A 3 -14.33 17.21 -3.81
N GLY A 4 -13.07 17.47 -3.45
CA GLY A 4 -12.09 18.05 -4.35
C GLY A 4 -11.07 17.05 -4.91
N PHE A 5 -11.13 15.77 -4.50
CA PHE A 5 -10.19 14.77 -4.96
C PHE A 5 -10.70 14.19 -6.28
N ARG A 6 -10.13 14.67 -7.36
CA ARG A 6 -10.29 13.97 -8.64
C ARG A 6 -9.23 12.90 -8.72
N PRO A 7 -9.62 11.65 -8.97
CA PRO A 7 -8.62 10.65 -9.31
C PRO A 7 -7.78 11.24 -10.44
N ILE A 8 -6.47 11.02 -10.37
CA ILE A 8 -5.62 11.34 -11.51
C ILE A 8 -6.08 10.42 -12.63
N ALA A 9 -7.15 10.84 -13.29
CA ALA A 9 -7.67 10.14 -14.44
C ALA A 9 -6.60 10.26 -15.51
N SER A 10 -5.93 9.19 -15.75
CA SER A 10 -5.42 9.12 -17.08
C SER A 10 -6.54 8.70 -18.00
N GLU A 11 -6.44 9.20 -19.16
CA GLU A 11 -7.38 8.99 -20.25
C GLU A 11 -7.63 7.51 -20.61
N ALA A 12 -6.83 6.57 -20.12
CA ALA A 12 -6.96 5.16 -20.42
C ALA A 12 -7.90 4.37 -19.48
N GLY A 13 -8.42 4.97 -18.43
CA GLY A 13 -9.53 4.43 -17.63
C GLY A 13 -9.30 3.13 -16.86
N TYR A 14 -8.14 2.48 -16.96
CA TYR A 14 -7.88 1.21 -16.31
C TYR A 14 -6.84 1.34 -15.21
N GLY A 15 -7.24 0.93 -13.99
CA GLY A 15 -6.32 0.66 -12.90
C GLY A 15 -5.54 1.86 -12.46
N ARG A 16 -6.18 3.00 -12.52
CA ARG A 16 -5.60 4.21 -12.05
C ARG A 16 -6.16 4.57 -10.72
N MET A 17 -5.34 5.29 -9.98
CA MET A 17 -5.65 5.69 -8.63
C MET A 17 -7.06 6.27 -8.52
N VAL A 18 -7.89 5.57 -7.78
CA VAL A 18 -9.23 6.00 -7.42
C VAL A 18 -9.23 6.25 -5.93
N ALA A 19 -9.68 7.43 -5.52
CA ALA A 19 -9.85 7.73 -4.10
C ALA A 19 -11.27 7.43 -3.66
N GLU A 20 -11.41 6.69 -2.59
CA GLU A 20 -12.68 6.38 -2.00
C GLU A 20 -12.61 6.36 -0.48
N LYS A 21 -13.73 6.66 0.18
CA LYS A 21 -13.84 6.45 1.62
C LYS A 21 -14.25 5.03 1.90
N ILE A 22 -13.58 4.40 2.84
CA ILE A 22 -13.95 3.09 3.35
C ILE A 22 -14.14 3.16 4.86
N THR A 23 -15.03 2.33 5.37
CA THR A 23 -15.28 2.21 6.80
C THR A 23 -14.94 0.81 7.26
N LEU A 24 -14.03 0.72 8.20
CA LEU A 24 -13.63 -0.52 8.85
C LEU A 24 -14.40 -0.71 10.17
N SER A 25 -14.14 -1.82 10.87
CA SER A 25 -14.73 -2.09 12.17
C SER A 25 -14.52 -0.93 13.16
N ALA A 26 -15.41 -0.80 14.14
CA ALA A 26 -15.44 0.30 15.12
C ALA A 26 -15.60 1.68 14.46
N ASN A 27 -16.30 1.76 13.33
CA ASN A 27 -16.55 2.98 12.57
C ASN A 27 -15.27 3.75 12.17
N ARG A 28 -14.18 3.01 11.96
CA ARG A 28 -12.93 3.61 11.48
C ARG A 28 -13.06 3.97 10.00
N THR A 29 -13.34 5.23 9.73
CA THR A 29 -13.39 5.75 8.37
C THR A 29 -12.01 6.22 7.96
N LEU A 30 -11.56 5.81 6.80
CA LEU A 30 -10.29 6.20 6.20
C LEU A 30 -10.45 6.41 4.70
N THR A 31 -9.43 6.98 4.09
CA THR A 31 -9.37 7.20 2.65
C THR A 31 -8.50 6.12 2.02
N LEU A 32 -9.02 5.45 1.01
CA LEU A 32 -8.30 4.49 0.19
C LEU A 32 -7.89 5.14 -1.13
N LEU A 33 -6.61 5.09 -1.45
CA LEU A 33 -6.07 5.39 -2.78
C LEU A 33 -5.78 4.07 -3.46
N ASN A 34 -6.72 3.60 -4.28
CA ASN A 34 -6.62 2.30 -4.91
C ASN A 34 -5.95 2.42 -6.28
N ASP A 35 -4.76 1.84 -6.42
CA ASP A 35 -3.96 1.82 -7.64
C ASP A 35 -3.31 0.45 -7.85
N CYS A 36 -4.10 -0.61 -7.66
CA CYS A 36 -3.61 -1.98 -7.63
C CYS A 36 -3.58 -2.70 -9.00
N TYR A 37 -3.72 -1.96 -10.09
CA TYR A 37 -3.76 -2.58 -11.43
C TYR A 37 -2.37 -2.96 -11.95
N ASN A 38 -1.38 -2.08 -11.78
CA ASN A 38 -0.02 -2.31 -12.27
C ASN A 38 0.99 -1.44 -11.50
N ALA A 39 2.25 -1.83 -11.52
CA ALA A 39 3.32 -1.07 -10.91
C ALA A 39 4.62 -1.20 -11.69
N ASN A 40 5.21 -0.06 -11.97
CA ASN A 40 6.60 0.11 -12.41
C ASN A 40 7.23 1.23 -11.59
N PRO A 41 8.55 1.45 -11.65
CA PRO A 41 9.19 2.48 -10.82
C PRO A 41 8.58 3.87 -10.98
N THR A 42 8.34 4.32 -12.22
CA THR A 42 7.77 5.64 -12.48
C THR A 42 6.39 5.81 -11.84
N SER A 43 5.50 4.85 -12.04
CA SER A 43 4.15 4.92 -11.48
C SER A 43 4.14 4.72 -9.96
N MET A 44 5.07 3.92 -9.43
CA MET A 44 5.21 3.72 -7.99
C MET A 44 5.61 5.02 -7.28
N TYR A 45 6.63 5.71 -7.77
CA TYR A 45 7.06 6.98 -7.18
C TYR A 45 6.01 8.08 -7.35
N ALA A 46 5.33 8.13 -8.49
CA ALA A 46 4.23 9.07 -8.69
C ALA A 46 3.09 8.85 -7.69
N ALA A 47 2.74 7.59 -7.41
CA ALA A 47 1.73 7.26 -6.42
C ALA A 47 2.16 7.63 -4.99
N LEU A 48 3.42 7.41 -4.65
CA LEU A 48 3.98 7.82 -3.36
C LEU A 48 3.99 9.34 -3.19
N GLU A 49 4.29 10.09 -4.25
CA GLU A 49 4.19 11.56 -4.24
C GLU A 49 2.75 12.01 -4.00
N THR A 50 1.78 11.36 -4.63
CA THR A 50 0.36 11.65 -4.42
C THR A 50 -0.04 11.35 -2.96
N LEU A 51 0.40 10.23 -2.41
CA LEU A 51 0.17 9.90 -1.00
C LEU A 51 0.77 10.96 -0.08
N ALA A 52 2.01 11.37 -0.33
CA ALA A 52 2.70 12.40 0.45
C ALA A 52 1.97 13.75 0.43
N ALA A 53 1.39 14.11 -0.73
CA ALA A 53 0.67 15.36 -0.92
C ALA A 53 -0.78 15.33 -0.39
N THR A 54 -1.32 14.15 -0.09
CA THR A 54 -2.68 14.01 0.41
C THR A 54 -2.74 14.39 1.88
N SER A 55 -3.67 15.28 2.23
CA SER A 55 -3.85 15.68 3.63
C SER A 55 -4.39 14.52 4.46
N ALA A 56 -3.66 14.15 5.50
CA ALA A 56 -4.01 13.04 6.39
C ALA A 56 -3.26 13.14 7.71
N SER A 57 -3.83 12.57 8.77
CA SER A 57 -3.12 12.42 10.06
C SER A 57 -1.97 11.43 9.91
N ARG A 58 -2.21 10.34 9.20
CA ARG A 58 -1.23 9.28 8.95
C ARG A 58 -1.33 8.79 7.51
N ARG A 59 -0.21 8.37 6.96
CA ARG A 59 -0.12 7.82 5.60
C ARG A 59 0.44 6.41 5.66
N VAL A 60 -0.30 5.48 5.09
CA VAL A 60 0.01 4.05 5.07
C VAL A 60 0.05 3.59 3.62
N ALA A 61 0.98 2.72 3.28
CA ALA A 61 1.08 2.13 1.95
C ALA A 61 1.10 0.61 2.03
N LEU A 62 0.33 -0.05 1.17
CA LEU A 62 0.43 -1.47 0.87
C LEU A 62 0.98 -1.60 -0.54
N LEU A 63 2.18 -2.12 -0.66
CA LEU A 63 2.93 -2.14 -1.91
C LEU A 63 3.31 -3.57 -2.31
N GLY A 64 3.01 -3.91 -3.55
CA GLY A 64 3.40 -5.17 -4.16
C GLY A 64 4.54 -5.00 -5.15
N ASP A 65 5.01 -6.10 -5.69
CA ASP A 65 6.10 -6.14 -6.67
C ASP A 65 5.87 -5.19 -7.84
N MET A 66 6.94 -4.61 -8.32
CA MET A 66 7.02 -3.99 -9.64
C MET A 66 7.47 -5.03 -10.65
N ARG A 67 6.90 -5.00 -11.85
CA ARG A 67 7.16 -6.01 -12.88
C ARG A 67 7.86 -5.46 -14.10
N GLU A 68 8.33 -6.39 -14.94
CA GLU A 68 8.96 -6.12 -16.24
C GLU A 68 10.26 -5.32 -16.14
N LEU A 69 11.00 -5.48 -15.05
CA LEU A 69 12.24 -4.77 -14.81
C LEU A 69 13.49 -5.55 -15.23
N GLY A 70 13.36 -6.85 -15.51
CA GLY A 70 14.48 -7.69 -15.88
C GLY A 70 15.64 -7.61 -14.89
N ALA A 71 16.82 -7.31 -15.38
CA ALA A 71 18.04 -7.18 -14.56
C ALA A 71 17.99 -6.00 -13.58
N PHE A 72 17.08 -5.05 -13.74
CA PHE A 72 16.94 -3.90 -12.85
C PHE A 72 16.02 -4.15 -11.66
N SER A 73 15.38 -5.32 -11.58
CA SER A 73 14.40 -5.60 -10.53
C SER A 73 14.98 -5.44 -9.13
N ASP A 74 16.13 -6.05 -8.87
CA ASP A 74 16.75 -5.98 -7.53
C ASP A 74 17.09 -4.54 -7.15
N SER A 75 17.75 -3.80 -8.04
CA SER A 75 18.18 -2.43 -7.75
C SER A 75 16.98 -1.48 -7.56
N GLU A 76 15.92 -1.65 -8.36
CA GLU A 76 14.73 -0.81 -8.25
C GLU A 76 13.93 -1.10 -6.97
N HIS A 77 13.79 -2.36 -6.59
CA HIS A 77 13.14 -2.72 -5.33
C HIS A 77 13.97 -2.28 -4.12
N ASP A 78 15.30 -2.44 -4.17
CA ASP A 78 16.18 -1.95 -3.10
C ASP A 78 16.10 -0.44 -2.92
N ALA A 79 16.11 0.30 -4.03
CA ALA A 79 15.96 1.76 -4.00
C ALA A 79 14.61 2.19 -3.41
N LEU A 80 13.55 1.47 -3.73
CA LEU A 80 12.22 1.73 -3.18
C LEU A 80 12.20 1.57 -1.66
N LEU A 81 12.80 0.50 -1.13
CA LEU A 81 12.85 0.30 0.33
C LEU A 81 13.61 1.43 1.02
N THR A 82 14.73 1.84 0.47
CA THR A 82 15.49 2.99 1.00
C THR A 82 14.63 4.26 1.02
N THR A 83 13.92 4.52 -0.06
CA THR A 83 13.00 5.67 -0.16
C THR A 83 11.91 5.61 0.91
N LEU A 84 11.29 4.45 1.11
CA LEU A 84 10.23 4.27 2.11
C LEU A 84 10.76 4.53 3.53
N GLU A 85 11.91 3.98 3.88
CA GLU A 85 12.50 4.17 5.21
C GLU A 85 12.86 5.63 5.47
N MET A 86 13.32 6.36 4.45
CA MET A 86 13.75 7.76 4.58
C MET A 86 12.60 8.75 4.47
N SER A 87 11.40 8.33 4.09
CA SER A 87 10.24 9.20 3.90
C SER A 87 9.59 9.53 5.24
N SER A 88 9.89 10.70 5.79
CA SER A 88 9.38 11.13 7.10
C SER A 88 7.86 11.27 7.16
N TRP A 89 7.21 11.51 6.02
CA TRP A 89 5.76 11.65 5.91
C TRP A 89 5.01 10.30 5.94
N LEU A 90 5.72 9.19 5.74
CA LEU A 90 5.15 7.84 5.71
C LEU A 90 5.17 7.22 7.11
N HIS A 91 4.05 6.69 7.56
CA HIS A 91 3.91 6.09 8.88
C HIS A 91 4.09 4.58 8.87
N LEU A 92 3.64 3.92 7.80
CA LEU A 92 3.74 2.48 7.65
C LEU A 92 3.77 2.10 6.17
N ALA A 93 4.67 1.22 5.80
CA ALA A 93 4.65 0.53 4.51
C ALA A 93 4.61 -0.98 4.75
N ILE A 94 3.62 -1.63 4.18
CA ILE A 94 3.49 -3.09 4.15
C ILE A 94 3.86 -3.55 2.76
N LEU A 95 4.82 -4.45 2.68
CA LEU A 95 5.34 -4.98 1.42
C LEU A 95 4.90 -6.43 1.25
N THR A 96 4.56 -6.82 0.04
CA THR A 96 4.24 -8.21 -0.30
C THR A 96 4.68 -8.53 -1.72
N GLY A 97 4.94 -9.80 -1.98
CA GLY A 97 5.42 -10.29 -3.26
C GLY A 97 6.85 -10.82 -3.20
N THR A 98 7.23 -11.60 -4.20
CA THR A 98 8.51 -12.31 -4.26
C THR A 98 9.70 -11.34 -4.37
N GLU A 99 9.57 -10.33 -5.23
CA GLU A 99 10.62 -9.32 -5.42
C GLU A 99 10.77 -8.43 -4.18
N MET A 100 9.65 -8.04 -3.58
CA MET A 100 9.64 -7.29 -2.32
C MET A 100 10.25 -8.10 -1.18
N GLN A 101 10.00 -9.41 -1.13
CA GLN A 101 10.60 -10.29 -0.11
C GLN A 101 12.13 -10.29 -0.21
N ALA A 102 12.66 -10.46 -1.41
CA ALA A 102 14.09 -10.47 -1.63
C ALA A 102 14.73 -9.13 -1.25
N ALA A 103 14.13 -8.03 -1.67
CA ALA A 103 14.60 -6.68 -1.32
C ALA A 103 14.51 -6.43 0.20
N TYR A 104 13.43 -6.85 0.84
CA TYR A 104 13.27 -6.73 2.29
C TYR A 104 14.35 -7.49 3.05
N LYS A 105 14.66 -8.72 2.62
CA LYS A 105 15.76 -9.50 3.22
C LYS A 105 17.11 -8.79 3.09
N ARG A 106 17.45 -8.30 1.90
CA ARG A 106 18.70 -7.55 1.69
C ARG A 106 18.77 -6.30 2.56
N HIS A 107 17.68 -5.57 2.63
CA HIS A 107 17.57 -4.33 3.39
C HIS A 107 17.74 -4.60 4.90
N THR A 108 17.02 -5.58 5.45
CA THR A 108 17.07 -5.89 6.87
C THR A 108 18.38 -6.51 7.31
N GLN A 109 19.04 -7.28 6.45
CA GLN A 109 20.39 -7.79 6.73
C GLN A 109 21.41 -6.65 6.85
N LYS A 110 21.23 -5.58 6.09
CA LYS A 110 22.14 -4.44 6.09
C LYS A 110 21.81 -3.41 7.16
N HIS A 111 20.54 -3.16 7.45
CA HIS A 111 20.08 -2.04 8.27
C HIS A 111 19.27 -2.46 9.51
N GLY A 112 18.95 -3.75 9.66
CA GLY A 112 18.03 -4.22 10.68
C GLY A 112 16.56 -3.99 10.30
N THR A 113 15.68 -4.38 11.21
CA THR A 113 14.23 -4.23 11.03
C THR A 113 13.73 -2.94 11.68
N THR A 114 12.67 -2.36 11.10
CA THR A 114 11.97 -1.21 11.68
C THR A 114 10.49 -1.54 11.85
N SER A 115 9.78 -0.74 12.65
CA SER A 115 8.32 -0.83 12.74
C SER A 115 7.61 -0.14 11.59
N LYS A 116 8.33 0.63 10.79
CA LYS A 116 7.79 1.44 9.70
C LYS A 116 7.63 0.65 8.40
N VAL A 117 8.61 -0.18 8.05
CA VAL A 117 8.56 -1.00 6.84
C VAL A 117 8.52 -2.46 7.24
N VAL A 118 7.46 -3.15 6.88
CA VAL A 118 7.22 -4.55 7.23
C VAL A 118 6.89 -5.36 5.99
N TYR A 119 7.21 -6.64 6.01
CA TYR A 119 6.89 -7.58 4.94
C TYR A 119 5.83 -8.57 5.40
N CYS A 120 4.83 -8.79 4.56
CA CYS A 120 3.80 -9.82 4.75
C CYS A 120 3.82 -10.81 3.58
N PRO A 121 3.89 -12.11 3.84
CA PRO A 121 4.06 -13.10 2.78
C PRO A 121 2.80 -13.35 1.93
N THR A 122 1.62 -13.07 2.47
CA THR A 122 0.35 -13.32 1.77
C THR A 122 -0.59 -12.12 1.85
N ASN A 123 -1.57 -12.09 0.95
CA ASN A 123 -2.62 -11.06 1.00
C ASN A 123 -3.46 -11.16 2.30
N ALA A 124 -3.64 -12.36 2.83
CA ALA A 124 -4.31 -12.54 4.12
C ALA A 124 -3.51 -11.92 5.28
N ASP A 125 -2.19 -12.09 5.29
CA ASP A 125 -1.32 -11.45 6.28
C ASP A 125 -1.33 -9.93 6.13
N CYS A 126 -1.34 -9.42 4.91
CA CYS A 126 -1.48 -7.98 4.64
C CYS A 126 -2.78 -7.45 5.22
N ALA A 127 -3.90 -8.12 4.97
CA ALA A 127 -5.21 -7.73 5.48
C ALA A 127 -5.23 -7.73 7.02
N GLY A 128 -4.66 -8.76 7.66
CA GLY A 128 -4.57 -8.84 9.11
C GLY A 128 -3.73 -7.71 9.72
N THR A 129 -2.59 -7.40 9.12
CA THR A 129 -1.74 -6.30 9.57
C THR A 129 -2.44 -4.96 9.40
N LEU A 130 -3.11 -4.74 8.29
CA LEU A 130 -3.90 -3.51 8.05
C LEU A 130 -5.04 -3.37 9.06
N GLU A 131 -5.77 -4.46 9.33
CA GLU A 131 -6.85 -4.45 10.32
C GLU A 131 -6.35 -4.00 11.70
N ASN A 132 -5.17 -4.46 12.10
CA ASN A 132 -4.57 -4.15 13.39
C ASN A 132 -3.93 -2.76 13.45
N ARG A 133 -3.46 -2.23 12.34
CA ARG A 133 -2.61 -1.04 12.32
C ARG A 133 -3.30 0.22 11.79
N LEU A 134 -4.35 0.10 10.99
CA LEU A 134 -5.07 1.25 10.45
C LEU A 134 -5.86 1.98 11.54
N GLN A 135 -5.89 3.30 11.44
CA GLN A 135 -6.56 4.19 12.36
C GLN A 135 -7.53 5.12 11.62
N ILE A 136 -8.46 5.69 12.36
CA ILE A 136 -9.40 6.70 11.84
C ILE A 136 -8.61 7.85 11.20
N GLY A 137 -9.00 8.22 10.00
CA GLY A 137 -8.40 9.34 9.28
C GLY A 137 -7.13 9.00 8.51
N ASP A 138 -6.67 7.74 8.55
CA ASP A 138 -5.55 7.30 7.72
C ASP A 138 -5.86 7.45 6.23
N VAL A 139 -4.83 7.66 5.45
CA VAL A 139 -4.87 7.44 4.00
C VAL A 139 -4.05 6.21 3.69
N LEU A 140 -4.66 5.25 3.02
CA LEU A 140 -4.03 4.01 2.58
C LEU A 140 -3.86 4.01 1.07
N LEU A 141 -2.62 3.96 0.61
CA LEU A 141 -2.28 3.69 -0.79
C LEU A 141 -2.13 2.19 -0.98
N VAL A 142 -2.75 1.64 -2.02
CA VAL A 142 -2.57 0.25 -2.43
C VAL A 142 -2.06 0.22 -3.85
N LYS A 143 -0.84 -0.28 -4.07
CA LYS A 143 -0.21 -0.33 -5.38
C LYS A 143 0.73 -1.51 -5.53
N GLY A 144 0.58 -2.22 -6.62
CA GLY A 144 1.45 -3.34 -6.98
C GLY A 144 1.15 -3.85 -8.37
N SER A 145 2.00 -4.71 -8.87
CA SER A 145 1.75 -5.37 -10.15
C SER A 145 0.49 -6.25 -10.07
N ARG A 146 -0.15 -6.45 -11.19
CA ARG A 146 -1.37 -7.26 -11.27
C ARG A 146 -1.21 -8.66 -10.71
N GLY A 147 -0.05 -9.28 -10.89
CA GLY A 147 0.20 -10.64 -10.44
C GLY A 147 0.24 -10.81 -8.92
N VAL A 148 0.44 -9.75 -8.16
CA VAL A 148 0.39 -9.80 -6.69
C VAL A 148 -1.05 -9.84 -6.18
N ARG A 149 -2.01 -9.34 -6.95
CA ARG A 149 -3.44 -9.37 -6.65
C ARG A 149 -3.79 -8.69 -5.34
N LEU A 150 -3.35 -7.46 -5.16
CA LEU A 150 -3.60 -6.69 -3.93
C LEU A 150 -5.08 -6.43 -3.67
N GLU A 151 -5.93 -6.50 -4.69
CA GLU A 151 -7.38 -6.47 -4.53
C GLU A 151 -7.88 -7.58 -3.59
N GLU A 152 -7.22 -8.72 -3.53
CA GLU A 152 -7.56 -9.79 -2.57
C GLU A 152 -7.31 -9.36 -1.13
N ALA A 153 -6.22 -8.64 -0.87
CA ALA A 153 -5.95 -8.09 0.46
C ALA A 153 -7.05 -7.10 0.88
N LEU A 154 -7.48 -6.24 -0.06
CA LEU A 154 -8.56 -5.28 0.20
C LEU A 154 -9.90 -5.98 0.45
N GLU A 155 -10.25 -6.98 -0.34
CA GLU A 155 -11.48 -7.74 -0.14
C GLU A 155 -11.49 -8.43 1.22
N LEU A 156 -10.38 -9.04 1.62
CA LEU A 156 -10.24 -9.67 2.94
C LEU A 156 -10.36 -8.66 4.07
N LEU A 157 -9.72 -7.49 3.93
CA LEU A 157 -9.80 -6.41 4.91
C LEU A 157 -11.25 -5.97 5.11
N LEU A 158 -11.98 -5.72 4.04
CA LEU A 158 -13.36 -5.27 4.08
C LEU A 158 -14.31 -6.36 4.59
N HIS A 159 -14.06 -7.62 4.25
CA HIS A 159 -14.84 -8.76 4.73
C HIS A 159 -14.64 -9.00 6.23
N ASN A 160 -13.39 -8.99 6.70
CA ASN A 160 -13.07 -9.16 8.12
C ASN A 160 -13.70 -8.08 8.99
N THR A 161 -13.73 -6.84 8.51
CA THR A 161 -14.35 -5.74 9.25
C THR A 161 -15.87 -5.90 9.36
N ASN A 162 -16.53 -6.40 8.33
CA ASN A 162 -17.97 -6.63 8.33
C ASN A 162 -18.37 -7.76 9.29
N ASN A 163 -17.55 -8.81 9.40
CA ASN A 163 -17.81 -9.93 10.31
C ASN A 163 -17.58 -9.57 11.78
N ASN A 164 -16.61 -8.71 12.05
CA ASN A 164 -16.33 -8.25 13.42
C ASN A 164 -17.34 -7.22 13.94
N GLY A 165 -18.09 -6.59 13.06
CA GLY A 165 -19.16 -5.65 13.42
C GLY A 165 -20.48 -6.29 13.86
N HIS A 166 -20.63 -7.60 13.75
CA HIS A 166 -21.84 -8.34 14.08
C HIS A 166 -21.70 -9.22 15.33
N GLY A 167 -20.58 -9.13 16.04
CA GLY A 167 -20.29 -9.90 17.23
C GLY A 167 -20.58 -9.13 18.52
N VAL A 168 -21.83 -9.00 18.85
CA VAL A 168 -22.28 -8.72 20.23
C VAL A 168 -23.47 -9.61 20.50
#